data_ccacf70f47c1e2938ef1712b3aeddddb
#
_entry.id   ccacf70f47c1e2938ef1712b3aeddddb
#
_cell.length_a   1.000
_cell.length_b   1.000
_cell.length_c   1.000
_cell.angle_alpha   90.00
_cell.angle_beta   90.00
_cell.angle_gamma   90.00
#
_symmetry.space_group_name_H-M   'P 1'
#
loop_
_entity.id
_entity.type
_entity.pdbx_description
1 polymer ?
#
loop_
_entity_poly.entity_id
_entity_poly.type
_entity_poly.pdbx_seq_one_letter_code
_entity_poly.pdbx_strand_id
1 'polypeptide(L)'
;MKKMNPVVHFEMPAEDRTRMTKFYSSVFGWEAQQLGAEMGNYVIVKTTESGENGFPKNPGIINGGLFDKTPDNKVTSVVIAVDDIREAMKAVETAGGTILGGSFKAGEPDDIPGVGLYCAFLDTEGNRVSILQPNPKM
;
A
#
# COMPACT_ATOMS: atom_id res chain seq x y z
N MET A 1 8.31 -25.81 2.81
CA MET A 1 8.83 -24.44 2.63
C MET A 1 7.69 -23.43 2.75
N LYS A 2 7.92 -22.40 3.48
CA LYS A 2 6.92 -21.35 3.62
C LYS A 2 6.75 -20.59 2.30
N LYS A 3 5.51 -20.25 1.95
CA LYS A 3 5.21 -19.46 0.76
C LYS A 3 5.86 -18.08 0.87
N MET A 4 6.45 -17.62 -0.21
CA MET A 4 6.98 -16.26 -0.28
C MET A 4 5.87 -15.29 -0.64
N ASN A 5 5.77 -14.20 0.11
CA ASN A 5 4.77 -13.16 -0.11
C ASN A 5 5.42 -11.98 -0.87
N PRO A 6 4.92 -11.66 -2.08
CA PRO A 6 5.58 -10.65 -2.90
C PRO A 6 5.27 -9.21 -2.48
N VAL A 7 6.19 -8.33 -2.80
CA VAL A 7 5.93 -6.89 -2.77
C VAL A 7 5.13 -6.56 -4.02
N VAL A 8 3.96 -5.97 -3.86
CA VAL A 8 3.03 -5.71 -4.98
C VAL A 8 2.72 -4.24 -5.21
N HIS A 9 3.17 -3.36 -4.32
CA HIS A 9 2.77 -1.95 -4.34
C HIS A 9 3.78 -1.14 -3.56
N PHE A 10 3.93 0.14 -3.87
CA PHE A 10 4.72 1.06 -3.04
C PHE A 10 3.82 2.22 -2.61
N GLU A 11 4.24 2.92 -1.57
CA GLU A 11 3.52 4.10 -1.09
C GLU A 11 4.51 5.21 -0.78
N MET A 12 4.21 6.43 -1.22
CA MET A 12 5.05 7.59 -0.97
C MET A 12 4.25 8.73 -0.34
N PRO A 13 4.84 9.43 0.65
CA PRO A 13 4.18 10.56 1.28
C PRO A 13 4.24 11.80 0.40
N ALA A 14 3.16 12.56 0.39
CA ALA A 14 3.06 13.80 -0.39
C ALA A 14 2.67 14.96 0.52
N GLU A 15 3.40 16.07 0.45
CA GLU A 15 2.98 17.31 1.07
C GLU A 15 1.93 17.99 0.19
N ASP A 16 2.11 17.91 -1.13
CA ASP A 16 1.18 18.45 -2.12
C ASP A 16 1.01 17.41 -3.21
N ARG A 17 -0.12 16.71 -3.17
CA ARG A 17 -0.39 15.60 -4.10
C ARG A 17 -0.44 16.06 -5.55
N THR A 18 -1.01 17.22 -5.82
CA THR A 18 -1.10 17.77 -7.17
C THR A 18 0.30 18.05 -7.73
N ARG A 19 1.14 18.68 -6.93
CA ARG A 19 2.51 18.98 -7.33
C ARG A 19 3.32 17.71 -7.56
N MET A 20 3.21 16.75 -6.64
CA MET A 20 3.93 15.48 -6.75
C MET A 20 3.48 14.66 -7.96
N THR A 21 2.16 14.59 -8.19
CA THR A 21 1.59 13.91 -9.35
C THR A 21 2.13 14.50 -10.64
N LYS A 22 2.14 15.83 -10.75
CA LYS A 22 2.65 16.50 -11.94
C LYS A 22 4.12 16.20 -12.17
N PHE A 23 4.90 16.17 -11.09
CA PHE A 23 6.33 15.84 -11.19
C PHE A 23 6.53 14.45 -11.81
N TYR A 24 5.92 13.43 -11.24
CA TYR A 24 6.11 12.05 -11.70
C TYR A 24 5.52 11.78 -13.08
N SER A 25 4.40 12.43 -13.39
CA SER A 25 3.80 12.33 -14.73
C SER A 25 4.69 12.98 -15.79
N SER A 26 5.25 14.16 -15.48
CA SER A 26 6.08 14.90 -16.43
C SER A 26 7.42 14.22 -16.68
N VAL A 27 8.04 13.68 -15.65
CA VAL A 27 9.40 13.13 -15.74
C VAL A 27 9.37 11.67 -16.21
N PHE A 28 8.47 10.86 -15.65
CA PHE A 28 8.47 9.41 -15.84
C PHE A 28 7.26 8.87 -16.58
N GLY A 29 6.30 9.72 -16.93
CA GLY A 29 5.13 9.29 -17.68
C GLY A 29 4.10 8.52 -16.85
N TRP A 30 4.17 8.58 -15.53
CA TRP A 30 3.22 7.87 -14.68
C TRP A 30 1.83 8.46 -14.82
N GLU A 31 0.83 7.60 -14.75
CA GLU A 31 -0.58 8.02 -14.75
C GLU A 31 -1.09 8.02 -13.30
N ALA A 32 -1.83 9.06 -12.95
CA ALA A 32 -2.35 9.22 -11.60
C ALA A 32 -3.88 9.30 -11.60
N GLN A 33 -4.48 8.70 -10.58
CA GLN A 33 -5.93 8.77 -10.34
C GLN A 33 -6.16 9.24 -8.92
N GLN A 34 -6.71 10.45 -8.78
CA GLN A 34 -7.07 11.01 -7.47
C GLN A 34 -8.36 10.36 -6.98
N LEU A 35 -8.33 9.77 -5.80
CA LEU A 35 -9.51 9.22 -5.15
C LEU A 35 -10.17 10.28 -4.27
N GLY A 36 -11.40 10.01 -3.85
CA GLY A 36 -12.16 10.96 -3.05
C GLY A 36 -11.82 10.94 -1.56
N ALA A 37 -12.50 11.80 -0.80
CA ALA A 37 -12.27 11.94 0.63
C ALA A 37 -12.55 10.64 1.40
N GLU A 38 -13.47 9.82 0.94
CA GLU A 38 -13.78 8.53 1.54
C GLU A 38 -12.62 7.55 1.48
N MET A 39 -11.67 7.79 0.60
CA MET A 39 -10.44 7.00 0.47
C MET A 39 -9.22 7.80 0.96
N GLY A 40 -9.43 8.80 1.82
CA GLY A 40 -8.36 9.61 2.37
C GLY A 40 -7.66 10.49 1.34
N ASN A 41 -8.32 10.79 0.24
CA ASN A 41 -7.76 11.55 -0.88
C ASN A 41 -6.49 10.91 -1.48
N TYR A 42 -6.38 9.60 -1.35
CA TYR A 42 -5.25 8.84 -1.86
C TYR A 42 -5.13 9.00 -3.38
N VAL A 43 -3.92 8.97 -3.89
CA VAL A 43 -3.67 9.01 -5.34
C VAL A 43 -3.07 7.69 -5.75
N ILE A 44 -3.76 6.98 -6.64
CA ILE A 44 -3.20 5.75 -7.24
C ILE A 44 -2.29 6.19 -8.39
N VAL A 45 -1.07 5.65 -8.43
CA VAL A 45 -0.16 5.91 -9.54
C VAL A 45 0.16 4.61 -10.25
N LYS A 46 0.06 4.66 -11.57
CA LYS A 46 0.40 3.54 -12.45
C LYS A 46 1.75 3.84 -13.07
N THR A 47 2.68 2.94 -12.90
CA THR A 47 4.03 3.08 -13.43
C THR A 47 4.19 2.32 -14.74
N THR A 48 3.16 1.55 -15.11
CA THR A 48 3.17 0.70 -16.31
C THR A 48 1.74 0.48 -16.77
N GLU A 49 1.60 -0.06 -18.00
CA GLU A 49 0.31 -0.45 -18.52
C GLU A 49 -0.35 -1.47 -17.58
N SER A 50 -1.60 -1.20 -17.21
CA SER A 50 -2.32 -1.99 -16.20
C SER A 50 -3.65 -2.47 -16.76
N GLY A 51 -4.14 -3.60 -16.21
CA GLY A 51 -5.41 -4.19 -16.58
C GLY A 51 -6.58 -3.48 -15.90
N GLU A 52 -7.79 -3.95 -16.20
CA GLU A 52 -9.01 -3.40 -15.62
C GLU A 52 -9.07 -3.53 -14.10
N ASN A 53 -8.39 -4.55 -13.55
CA ASN A 53 -8.30 -4.76 -12.12
C ASN A 53 -7.33 -3.80 -11.43
N GLY A 54 -6.64 -2.94 -12.19
CA GLY A 54 -5.67 -1.99 -11.65
C GLY A 54 -4.28 -2.53 -11.45
N PHE A 55 -4.06 -3.83 -11.68
CA PHE A 55 -2.74 -4.44 -11.56
C PHE A 55 -1.94 -4.35 -12.87
N PRO A 56 -0.60 -4.30 -12.80
CA PRO A 56 0.22 -4.31 -14.00
C PRO A 56 -0.05 -5.53 -14.87
N LYS A 57 -0.04 -5.35 -16.19
CA LYS A 57 -0.21 -6.46 -17.11
C LYS A 57 0.98 -7.40 -17.11
N ASN A 58 2.17 -6.88 -16.82
CA ASN A 58 3.39 -7.67 -16.80
C ASN A 58 3.83 -7.92 -15.35
N PRO A 59 4.06 -9.19 -14.96
CA PRO A 59 4.54 -9.51 -13.61
C PRO A 59 5.91 -8.88 -13.32
N GLY A 60 6.13 -8.54 -12.06
CA GLY A 60 7.41 -7.99 -11.61
C GLY A 60 7.52 -6.48 -11.68
N ILE A 61 6.52 -5.81 -12.26
CA ILE A 61 6.43 -4.36 -12.29
C ILE A 61 5.32 -3.97 -11.31
N ILE A 62 5.54 -2.95 -10.50
CA ILE A 62 4.55 -2.57 -9.49
C ILE A 62 4.06 -1.14 -9.71
N ASN A 63 2.80 -0.94 -9.37
CA ASN A 63 2.18 0.38 -9.27
C ASN A 63 2.26 0.83 -7.82
N GLY A 64 1.80 2.02 -7.53
CA GLY A 64 1.85 2.53 -6.17
C GLY A 64 0.80 3.57 -5.87
N GLY A 65 0.99 4.28 -4.78
CA GLY A 65 0.09 5.31 -4.36
C GLY A 65 0.78 6.41 -3.60
N LEU A 66 0.11 7.55 -3.56
CA LEU A 66 0.56 8.72 -2.83
C LEU A 66 -0.45 8.98 -1.72
N PHE A 67 0.05 9.18 -0.51
CA PHE A 67 -0.79 9.48 0.65
C PHE A 67 -0.35 10.82 1.25
N ASP A 68 -1.21 11.42 2.07
CA ASP A 68 -0.88 12.66 2.73
C ASP A 68 0.19 12.42 3.80
N LYS A 69 1.27 13.16 3.71
CA LYS A 69 2.36 13.08 4.68
C LYS A 69 1.87 13.53 6.05
N THR A 70 2.16 12.74 7.07
CA THR A 70 1.86 13.08 8.47
C THR A 70 3.09 12.83 9.32
N PRO A 71 3.13 13.36 10.56
CA PRO A 71 4.27 13.07 11.45
C PRO A 71 4.50 11.58 11.70
N ASP A 72 3.43 10.79 11.68
CA ASP A 72 3.50 9.35 11.94
C ASP A 72 3.70 8.51 10.69
N ASN A 73 3.51 9.09 9.50
CA ASN A 73 3.62 8.38 8.24
C ASN A 73 4.23 9.32 7.18
N LYS A 74 5.55 9.37 7.17
CA LYS A 74 6.30 10.34 6.37
C LYS A 74 7.45 9.74 5.57
N VAL A 75 7.43 8.43 5.36
CA VAL A 75 8.49 7.74 4.61
C VAL A 75 7.90 6.88 3.50
N THR A 76 8.69 6.67 2.47
CA THR A 76 8.33 5.75 1.39
C THR A 76 8.36 4.33 1.93
N SER A 77 7.36 3.53 1.58
CA SER A 77 7.25 2.16 2.06
C SER A 77 6.74 1.24 0.95
N VAL A 78 6.72 -0.06 1.25
CA VAL A 78 6.22 -1.08 0.34
C VAL A 78 5.03 -1.80 0.95
N VAL A 79 4.25 -2.44 0.09
CA VAL A 79 3.09 -3.24 0.50
C VAL A 79 3.34 -4.68 0.06
N ILE A 80 3.18 -5.61 0.99
CA ILE A 80 3.39 -7.05 0.77
C ILE A 80 2.04 -7.73 0.71
N ALA A 81 1.80 -8.52 -0.34
CA ALA A 81 0.55 -9.27 -0.46
C ALA A 81 0.63 -10.55 0.38
N VAL A 82 -0.43 -10.82 1.13
CA VAL A 82 -0.54 -12.02 1.97
C VAL A 82 -1.87 -12.72 1.68
N ASP A 83 -1.94 -14.01 1.97
CA ASP A 83 -3.16 -14.79 1.76
C ASP A 83 -4.17 -14.60 2.89
N ASP A 84 -3.70 -14.45 4.11
CA ASP A 84 -4.53 -14.28 5.31
C ASP A 84 -3.91 -13.20 6.18
N ILE A 85 -4.53 -12.03 6.19
CA ILE A 85 -3.94 -10.88 6.89
C ILE A 85 -3.90 -11.06 8.40
N ARG A 86 -4.89 -11.75 8.98
CA ARG A 86 -4.91 -11.94 10.43
C ARG A 86 -3.81 -12.90 10.88
N GLU A 87 -3.54 -13.94 10.11
CA GLU A 87 -2.39 -14.81 10.37
C GLU A 87 -1.07 -14.08 10.20
N ALA A 88 -0.97 -13.23 9.16
CA ALA A 88 0.23 -12.44 8.91
C ALA A 88 0.46 -11.45 10.07
N MET A 89 -0.60 -10.82 10.59
CA MET A 89 -0.50 -9.91 11.73
C MET A 89 0.05 -10.63 12.96
N LYS A 90 -0.43 -11.85 13.24
CA LYS A 90 0.08 -12.65 14.36
C LYS A 90 1.54 -13.02 14.16
N ALA A 91 1.90 -13.39 12.93
CA ALA A 91 3.29 -13.75 12.62
C ALA A 91 4.23 -12.56 12.78
N VAL A 92 3.80 -11.37 12.41
CA VAL A 92 4.57 -10.14 12.60
C VAL A 92 4.86 -9.94 14.10
N GLU A 93 3.84 -10.03 14.94
CA GLU A 93 4.00 -9.86 16.39
C GLU A 93 4.89 -10.93 16.98
N THR A 94 4.69 -12.19 16.59
CA THR A 94 5.48 -13.31 17.09
C THR A 94 6.97 -13.15 16.74
N ALA A 95 7.25 -12.59 15.58
CA ALA A 95 8.61 -12.41 15.10
C ALA A 95 9.28 -11.12 15.60
N GLY A 96 8.59 -10.33 16.42
CA GLY A 96 9.18 -9.13 17.03
C GLY A 96 8.78 -7.80 16.41
N GLY A 97 7.87 -7.80 15.44
CA GLY A 97 7.34 -6.57 14.87
C GLY A 97 6.18 -6.01 15.69
N THR A 98 5.68 -4.86 15.29
CA THR A 98 4.59 -4.17 15.98
C THR A 98 3.47 -3.89 15.01
N ILE A 99 2.26 -4.35 15.31
CA ILE A 99 1.09 -4.05 14.48
C ILE A 99 0.59 -2.64 14.77
N LEU A 100 0.46 -1.84 13.72
CA LEU A 100 -0.13 -0.50 13.81
C LEU A 100 -1.62 -0.53 13.49
N GLY A 101 -2.04 -1.44 12.59
CA GLY A 101 -3.43 -1.54 12.16
C GLY A 101 -3.71 -0.69 10.92
N GLY A 102 -4.98 -0.38 10.71
CA GLY A 102 -5.42 0.45 9.61
C GLY A 102 -5.66 1.89 10.03
N SER A 103 -6.30 2.65 9.14
CA SER A 103 -6.55 4.07 9.35
C SER A 103 -7.74 4.34 10.27
N PHE A 104 -8.67 3.38 10.38
CA PHE A 104 -9.93 3.61 11.09
C PHE A 104 -9.92 3.10 12.53
N LYS A 105 -9.20 2.02 12.79
CA LYS A 105 -9.16 1.43 14.12
C LYS A 105 -7.78 0.84 14.39
N ALA A 106 -7.16 1.31 15.46
CA ALA A 106 -5.83 0.83 15.87
C ALA A 106 -5.88 -0.69 16.14
N GLY A 107 -4.89 -1.40 15.60
CA GLY A 107 -4.79 -2.83 15.78
C GLY A 107 -5.72 -3.68 14.91
N GLU A 108 -6.53 -3.06 14.07
CA GLU A 108 -7.45 -3.76 13.16
C GLU A 108 -7.12 -3.41 11.72
N PRO A 109 -7.26 -4.36 10.77
CA PRO A 109 -7.04 -4.03 9.36
C PRO A 109 -8.19 -3.20 8.80
N ASP A 110 -7.88 -2.36 7.81
CA ASP A 110 -8.89 -1.64 7.03
C ASP A 110 -9.49 -2.58 6.00
N ASP A 111 -10.81 -2.52 5.84
CA ASP A 111 -11.49 -3.20 4.75
C ASP A 111 -11.70 -2.16 3.65
N ILE A 112 -10.90 -2.24 2.60
CA ILE A 112 -10.95 -1.29 1.49
C ILE A 112 -11.75 -1.88 0.35
N PRO A 113 -12.96 -1.34 0.07
CA PRO A 113 -13.83 -1.88 -0.99
C PRO A 113 -13.11 -1.97 -2.33
N GLY A 114 -13.21 -3.13 -2.97
CA GLY A 114 -12.60 -3.37 -4.27
C GLY A 114 -11.10 -3.65 -4.23
N VAL A 115 -10.47 -3.52 -3.07
CA VAL A 115 -9.02 -3.70 -2.92
C VAL A 115 -8.69 -4.89 -2.03
N GLY A 116 -9.16 -4.90 -0.80
CA GLY A 116 -8.92 -5.96 0.15
C GLY A 116 -8.73 -5.45 1.57
N LEU A 117 -8.09 -6.26 2.39
CA LEU A 117 -7.79 -5.91 3.78
C LEU A 117 -6.35 -5.40 3.88
N TYR A 118 -6.16 -4.28 4.57
CA TYR A 118 -4.89 -3.56 4.64
C TYR A 118 -4.50 -3.29 6.08
N CYS A 119 -3.22 -3.47 6.40
CA CYS A 119 -2.71 -3.23 7.75
C CYS A 119 -1.26 -2.78 7.69
N ALA A 120 -0.92 -1.77 8.47
CA ALA A 120 0.47 -1.32 8.60
C ALA A 120 1.11 -1.94 9.84
N PHE A 121 2.42 -2.10 9.78
CA PHE A 121 3.20 -2.60 10.91
C PHE A 121 4.61 -2.00 10.90
N LEU A 122 5.30 -2.12 12.03
CA LEU A 122 6.73 -1.81 12.11
C LEU A 122 7.49 -3.13 12.18
N ASP A 123 8.57 -3.23 11.42
CA ASP A 123 9.44 -4.40 11.50
C ASP A 123 10.36 -4.30 12.73
N THR A 124 11.29 -5.24 12.89
CA THR A 124 12.18 -5.26 14.06
C THR A 124 13.13 -4.07 14.10
N GLU A 125 13.32 -3.37 12.99
CA GLU A 125 14.21 -2.22 12.88
C GLU A 125 13.46 -0.89 12.86
N GLY A 126 12.14 -0.92 13.10
CA GLY A 126 11.32 0.28 13.12
C GLY A 126 10.88 0.78 11.75
N ASN A 127 11.06 0.01 10.70
CA ASN A 127 10.60 0.39 9.38
C ASN A 127 9.09 0.18 9.26
N ARG A 128 8.39 1.18 8.74
CA ARG A 128 6.96 1.05 8.47
C ARG A 128 6.76 0.36 7.12
N VAL A 129 6.01 -0.74 7.15
CA VAL A 129 5.67 -1.54 5.97
C VAL A 129 4.19 -1.90 6.09
N SER A 130 3.56 -2.26 4.99
CA SER A 130 2.15 -2.65 5.01
C SER A 130 1.96 -4.02 4.41
N ILE A 131 0.88 -4.68 4.84
CA ILE A 131 0.44 -5.95 4.28
C ILE A 131 -0.96 -5.78 3.72
N LEU A 132 -1.25 -6.50 2.66
CA LEU A 132 -2.53 -6.46 1.96
C LEU A 132 -2.99 -7.88 1.67
N GLN A 133 -4.22 -8.20 2.08
CA GLN A 133 -4.89 -9.41 1.62
C GLN A 133 -5.77 -8.99 0.46
N PRO A 134 -5.37 -9.23 -0.80
CA PRO A 134 -6.15 -8.77 -1.95
C PRO A 134 -7.54 -9.41 -2.00
N ASN A 135 -8.48 -8.65 -2.53
CA ASN A 135 -9.81 -9.18 -2.79
C ASN A 135 -9.69 -10.37 -3.75
N PRO A 136 -10.34 -11.52 -3.45
CA PRO A 136 -10.21 -12.71 -4.30
C PRO A 136 -10.58 -12.53 -5.76
N LYS A 137 -11.35 -11.50 -6.09
CA LYS A 137 -11.76 -11.22 -7.47
C LYS A 137 -10.77 -10.35 -8.25
N MET A 138 -9.69 -9.97 -7.62
CA MET A 138 -8.66 -9.14 -8.25
C MET A 138 -7.59 -9.97 -8.91
#